data_ad93620e0b420ac0eb5b47661fbb364d
#
_entry.id   ad93620e0b420ac0eb5b47661fbb364d
#
_cell.length_a   1.000
_cell.length_b   1.000
_cell.length_c   1.000
_cell.angle_alpha   90.00
_cell.angle_beta   90.00
_cell.angle_gamma   90.00
#
_symmetry.space_group_name_H-M   'P 1'
#
loop_
_entity.id
_entity.type
_entity.pdbx_description
1 polymer ?
#
loop_
_entity_poly.entity_id
_entity_poly.type
_entity_poly.pdbx_seq_one_letter_code
_entity_poly.pdbx_strand_id
1 'polypeptide(L)'
;MPEGQGVVITGLGLVLPHGAGLASADAVFQGRSAVGRLPDMPGVPDATGAALREFSPPPAAAHEDRAVQFAAAAAEEAWAGAGLHSAPLPAERIATVISLSKGCLLALTRLGEGRGNGRMPWPRLTADAAASFVAGRFGLRGPVLAPVTACASGGHALAWGASLVARGAADAALVGAAEASLHPLVIGSYRRMGVLADAGDDPAASVRPFSATRRGFAIGEGAAVLVLESESSAARRGAAALARVKGWAAGAQVCGMAEMDPAGEVLARLIADAMGRAGIAPDAVDYVHAHGTATAGNDLAEARAIRRALGRAADRASVSSTKGSHGHLLGAATAVELVLTVLAMRRAEAPPTANLTDPDPAIDLDCTPLVARRRSIRHALKVATGFGGQMMAVVLALPDAK
;
A
#
# COMPACT_ATOMS: atom_id res chain seq x y z
N MET A 1 7.56 15.37 -13.97
CA MET A 1 8.78 15.29 -13.13
C MET A 1 9.61 16.52 -13.43
N PRO A 2 10.27 17.20 -12.47
CA PRO A 2 11.33 18.12 -12.85
C PRO A 2 12.33 17.31 -13.69
N GLU A 3 13.04 17.97 -14.61
CA GLU A 3 14.13 17.37 -15.39
C GLU A 3 15.10 16.66 -14.44
N GLY A 4 14.96 15.33 -14.30
CA GLY A 4 15.66 14.49 -13.34
C GLY A 4 15.88 13.11 -13.91
N GLN A 5 16.67 12.31 -13.20
CA GLN A 5 16.91 10.93 -13.60
C GLN A 5 15.62 10.10 -13.51
N GLY A 6 15.42 9.17 -14.44
CA GLY A 6 14.35 8.19 -14.37
C GLY A 6 14.48 7.34 -13.10
N VAL A 7 13.36 6.95 -12.52
CA VAL A 7 13.29 6.15 -11.29
C VAL A 7 12.69 4.79 -11.61
N VAL A 8 13.43 3.73 -11.27
CA VAL A 8 13.00 2.33 -11.45
C VAL A 8 12.82 1.63 -10.12
N ILE A 9 11.98 0.63 -10.09
CA ILE A 9 11.79 -0.30 -8.98
C ILE A 9 12.64 -1.52 -9.29
N THR A 10 13.57 -1.88 -8.40
CA THR A 10 14.50 -3.01 -8.59
C THR A 10 14.28 -4.12 -7.57
N GLY A 11 13.59 -3.85 -6.46
CA GLY A 11 13.27 -4.85 -5.45
C GLY A 11 11.89 -4.65 -4.87
N LEU A 12 11.28 -5.75 -4.46
CA LEU A 12 9.96 -5.81 -3.83
C LEU A 12 10.03 -6.72 -2.62
N GLY A 13 9.33 -6.35 -1.55
CA GLY A 13 9.12 -7.20 -0.39
C GLY A 13 7.72 -7.00 0.16
N LEU A 14 7.12 -8.08 0.66
CA LEU A 14 5.70 -8.13 0.99
C LEU A 14 5.44 -8.98 2.23
N VAL A 15 4.59 -8.49 3.10
CA VAL A 15 4.00 -9.23 4.22
C VAL A 15 2.50 -8.97 4.19
N LEU A 16 1.71 -10.04 4.02
CA LEU A 16 0.25 -10.01 3.98
C LEU A 16 -0.34 -10.88 5.07
N PRO A 17 -1.62 -10.75 5.38
CA PRO A 17 -2.32 -11.72 6.24
C PRO A 17 -2.26 -13.18 5.74
N HIS A 18 -2.00 -13.37 4.44
CA HIS A 18 -1.83 -14.68 3.81
C HIS A 18 -0.44 -15.31 4.03
N GLY A 19 0.54 -14.53 4.51
CA GLY A 19 1.91 -14.96 4.72
C GLY A 19 2.94 -13.85 4.48
N ALA A 20 4.19 -14.14 4.83
CA ALA A 20 5.33 -13.30 4.50
C ALA A 20 5.96 -13.73 3.16
N GLY A 21 6.46 -12.75 2.42
CA GLY A 21 7.09 -12.93 1.11
C GLY A 21 6.13 -12.73 -0.07
N LEU A 22 6.72 -12.47 -1.24
CA LEU A 22 5.99 -12.19 -2.50
C LEU A 22 5.05 -13.32 -2.93
N ALA A 23 5.33 -14.57 -2.53
CA ALA A 23 4.45 -15.71 -2.80
C ALA A 23 3.06 -15.56 -2.16
N SER A 24 2.94 -14.80 -1.06
CA SER A 24 1.65 -14.53 -0.42
C SER A 24 0.66 -13.77 -1.34
N ALA A 25 1.16 -13.08 -2.35
CA ALA A 25 0.34 -12.41 -3.36
C ALA A 25 -0.52 -13.39 -4.17
N ASP A 26 -0.12 -14.66 -4.31
CA ASP A 26 -0.88 -15.65 -5.09
C ASP A 26 -2.30 -15.83 -4.55
N ALA A 27 -2.47 -15.74 -3.23
CA ALA A 27 -3.78 -15.78 -2.59
C ALA A 27 -4.66 -14.59 -3.03
N VAL A 28 -4.06 -13.40 -3.19
CA VAL A 28 -4.76 -12.19 -3.65
C VAL A 28 -5.20 -12.35 -5.10
N PHE A 29 -4.33 -12.85 -5.98
CA PHE A 29 -4.67 -13.10 -7.40
C PHE A 29 -5.70 -14.24 -7.56
N GLN A 30 -5.80 -15.13 -6.58
CA GLN A 30 -6.85 -16.16 -6.53
C GLN A 30 -8.15 -15.65 -5.91
N GLY A 31 -8.24 -14.38 -5.48
CA GLY A 31 -9.43 -13.82 -4.83
C GLY A 31 -9.71 -14.40 -3.44
N ARG A 32 -8.74 -15.09 -2.82
CA ARG A 32 -8.93 -15.67 -1.48
C ARG A 32 -8.91 -14.57 -0.41
N SER A 33 -9.90 -14.59 0.49
CA SER A 33 -9.98 -13.66 1.61
C SER A 33 -9.28 -14.21 2.85
N ALA A 34 -8.47 -13.38 3.51
CA ALA A 34 -7.89 -13.65 4.82
C ALA A 34 -8.69 -13.01 5.97
N VAL A 35 -9.82 -12.37 5.66
CA VAL A 35 -10.68 -11.77 6.68
C VAL A 35 -11.36 -12.87 7.48
N GLY A 36 -11.29 -12.79 8.80
CA GLY A 36 -11.84 -13.76 9.71
C GLY A 36 -12.15 -13.16 11.07
N ARG A 37 -12.73 -13.96 11.96
CA ARG A 37 -12.93 -13.57 13.35
C ARG A 37 -11.57 -13.46 14.05
N LEU A 38 -11.40 -12.40 14.79
CA LEU A 38 -10.24 -12.18 15.65
C LEU A 38 -10.47 -12.80 17.03
N PRO A 39 -9.41 -13.10 17.79
CA PRO A 39 -9.54 -13.44 19.21
C PRO A 39 -10.33 -12.36 19.97
N ASP A 40 -10.98 -12.76 21.07
CA ASP A 40 -11.70 -11.83 21.93
C ASP A 40 -10.82 -10.67 22.38
N MET A 41 -11.32 -9.46 22.20
CA MET A 41 -10.63 -8.23 22.55
C MET A 41 -11.45 -7.45 23.57
N PRO A 42 -10.84 -6.94 24.65
CA PRO A 42 -11.52 -6.13 25.65
C PRO A 42 -12.29 -4.96 25.02
N GLY A 43 -13.60 -4.89 25.27
CA GLY A 43 -14.46 -3.82 24.77
C GLY A 43 -14.80 -3.88 23.27
N VAL A 44 -14.39 -4.91 22.56
CA VAL A 44 -14.64 -5.09 21.11
C VAL A 44 -15.08 -6.54 20.84
N PRO A 45 -16.31 -6.92 21.21
CA PRO A 45 -16.83 -8.25 20.93
C PRO A 45 -16.94 -8.48 19.42
N ASP A 46 -16.88 -9.75 18.99
CA ASP A 46 -17.05 -10.18 17.59
C ASP A 46 -16.18 -9.39 16.58
N ALA A 47 -14.94 -9.07 16.98
CA ALA A 47 -14.03 -8.36 16.13
C ALA A 47 -13.65 -9.21 14.90
N THR A 48 -13.60 -8.55 13.73
CA THR A 48 -13.10 -9.14 12.48
C THR A 48 -11.91 -8.38 11.97
N GLY A 49 -11.02 -9.10 11.28
CA GLY A 49 -9.84 -8.52 10.67
C GLY A 49 -9.08 -9.54 9.84
N ALA A 50 -8.10 -9.09 9.11
CA ALA A 50 -7.19 -9.94 8.36
C ALA A 50 -5.84 -10.00 9.09
N ALA A 51 -5.66 -11.02 9.93
CA ALA A 51 -4.49 -11.22 10.78
C ALA A 51 -3.50 -12.19 10.14
N LEU A 52 -2.22 -11.88 10.19
CA LEU A 52 -1.15 -12.81 9.87
C LEU A 52 -0.90 -13.72 11.09
N ARG A 53 -1.45 -14.93 11.05
CA ARG A 53 -1.45 -15.85 12.20
C ARG A 53 -0.10 -16.51 12.42
N GLU A 54 0.56 -16.92 11.34
CA GLU A 54 1.85 -17.59 11.38
C GLU A 54 2.92 -16.65 10.79
N PHE A 55 3.78 -16.14 11.65
CA PHE A 55 4.85 -15.23 11.27
C PHE A 55 6.06 -15.40 12.19
N SER A 56 7.19 -15.67 11.57
CA SER A 56 8.49 -15.69 12.24
C SER A 56 9.25 -14.43 11.84
N PRO A 57 9.47 -13.48 12.75
CA PRO A 57 10.20 -12.27 12.43
C PRO A 57 11.67 -12.57 12.14
N PRO A 58 12.33 -11.72 11.34
CA PRO A 58 13.79 -11.78 11.21
C PRO A 58 14.45 -11.73 12.58
N PRO A 59 15.51 -12.52 12.85
CA PRO A 59 16.14 -12.59 14.18
C PRO A 59 16.54 -11.23 14.74
N ALA A 60 17.02 -10.32 13.88
CA ALA A 60 17.39 -8.96 14.27
C ALA A 60 16.20 -8.11 14.76
N ALA A 61 14.98 -8.42 14.32
CA ALA A 61 13.76 -7.72 14.70
C ALA A 61 12.93 -8.44 15.76
N ALA A 62 13.35 -9.60 16.28
CA ALA A 62 12.55 -10.46 17.16
C ALA A 62 12.01 -9.75 18.43
N HIS A 63 12.69 -8.72 18.89
CA HIS A 63 12.31 -7.94 20.08
C HIS A 63 11.63 -6.60 19.78
N GLU A 64 11.44 -6.26 18.50
CA GLU A 64 10.80 -5.02 18.08
C GLU A 64 9.26 -5.16 18.11
N ASP A 65 8.56 -4.02 17.94
CA ASP A 65 7.11 -4.02 17.75
C ASP A 65 6.75 -4.79 16.47
N ARG A 66 5.58 -5.41 16.47
CA ARG A 66 5.09 -6.23 15.35
C ARG A 66 5.12 -5.48 14.01
N ALA A 67 4.79 -4.19 13.99
CA ALA A 67 4.85 -3.39 12.76
C ALA A 67 6.29 -3.23 12.25
N VAL A 68 7.27 -3.06 13.16
CA VAL A 68 8.70 -3.01 12.82
C VAL A 68 9.18 -4.37 12.31
N GLN A 69 8.72 -5.46 12.92
CA GLN A 69 9.03 -6.83 12.47
C GLN A 69 8.55 -7.06 11.02
N PHE A 70 7.33 -6.61 10.70
CA PHE A 70 6.81 -6.71 9.32
C PHE A 70 7.62 -5.87 8.34
N ALA A 71 7.95 -4.62 8.71
CA ALA A 71 8.80 -3.75 7.89
C ALA A 71 10.17 -4.37 7.64
N ALA A 72 10.78 -4.98 8.66
CA ALA A 72 12.08 -5.65 8.57
C ALA A 72 12.02 -6.83 7.57
N ALA A 73 11.01 -7.69 7.69
CA ALA A 73 10.85 -8.84 6.79
C ALA A 73 10.67 -8.39 5.33
N ALA A 74 9.78 -7.42 5.09
CA ALA A 74 9.59 -6.87 3.75
C ALA A 74 10.85 -6.17 3.22
N ALA A 75 11.60 -5.47 4.07
CA ALA A 75 12.85 -4.81 3.66
C ALA A 75 13.94 -5.81 3.30
N GLU A 76 14.09 -6.90 4.06
CA GLU A 76 15.08 -7.96 3.75
C GLU A 76 14.77 -8.63 2.40
N GLU A 77 13.49 -8.93 2.11
CA GLU A 77 13.10 -9.50 0.82
C GLU A 77 13.34 -8.51 -0.34
N ALA A 78 12.94 -7.24 -0.18
CA ALA A 78 13.16 -6.20 -1.19
C ALA A 78 14.64 -5.96 -1.47
N TRP A 79 15.48 -5.92 -0.43
CA TRP A 79 16.91 -5.75 -0.51
C TRP A 79 17.58 -6.91 -1.25
N ALA A 80 17.21 -8.13 -0.91
CA ALA A 80 17.70 -9.34 -1.57
C ALA A 80 17.27 -9.39 -3.04
N GLY A 81 16.01 -9.10 -3.32
CA GLY A 81 15.45 -9.07 -4.68
C GLY A 81 16.09 -8.00 -5.57
N ALA A 82 16.51 -6.87 -4.99
CA ALA A 82 17.27 -5.84 -5.69
C ALA A 82 18.75 -6.22 -5.93
N GLY A 83 19.24 -7.31 -5.36
CA GLY A 83 20.65 -7.73 -5.48
C GLY A 83 21.64 -6.79 -4.78
N LEU A 84 21.20 -6.01 -3.79
CA LEU A 84 22.05 -5.05 -3.07
C LEU A 84 23.07 -5.69 -2.14
N HIS A 85 22.93 -6.99 -1.82
CA HIS A 85 23.99 -7.76 -1.13
C HIS A 85 25.21 -8.01 -2.03
N SER A 86 24.98 -8.29 -3.31
CA SER A 86 26.03 -8.68 -4.25
C SER A 86 26.68 -7.48 -4.95
N ALA A 87 25.92 -6.41 -5.16
CA ALA A 87 26.38 -5.18 -5.78
C ALA A 87 25.89 -3.96 -4.96
N PRO A 88 26.55 -3.68 -3.81
CA PRO A 88 26.12 -2.63 -2.90
C PRO A 88 26.36 -1.24 -3.49
N LEU A 89 25.52 -0.30 -3.06
CA LEU A 89 25.68 1.13 -3.27
C LEU A 89 26.33 1.78 -2.03
N PRO A 90 26.96 2.97 -2.17
CA PRO A 90 27.43 3.71 -1.01
C PRO A 90 26.29 3.98 -0.02
N ALA A 91 26.52 3.69 1.26
CA ALA A 91 25.51 3.77 2.30
C ALA A 91 24.89 5.17 2.43
N GLU A 92 25.67 6.20 2.19
CA GLU A 92 25.28 7.62 2.22
C GLU A 92 24.35 7.99 1.05
N ARG A 93 24.33 7.14 0.01
CA ARG A 93 23.55 7.33 -1.21
C ARG A 93 22.25 6.53 -1.22
N ILE A 94 21.88 5.88 -0.11
CA ILE A 94 20.64 5.10 0.02
C ILE A 94 19.76 5.74 1.09
N ALA A 95 18.60 6.25 0.66
CA ALA A 95 17.59 6.79 1.57
C ALA A 95 16.68 5.68 2.12
N THR A 96 16.08 5.91 3.27
CA THR A 96 15.06 5.04 3.88
C THR A 96 13.80 5.84 4.17
N VAL A 97 12.68 5.51 3.53
CA VAL A 97 11.41 6.21 3.68
C VAL A 97 10.32 5.19 3.98
N ILE A 98 10.14 4.86 5.26
CA ILE A 98 9.20 3.82 5.70
C ILE A 98 8.29 4.36 6.79
N SER A 99 6.99 4.19 6.62
CA SER A 99 5.95 4.76 7.47
C SER A 99 5.32 3.72 8.40
N LEU A 100 5.04 4.15 9.64
CA LEU A 100 4.05 3.53 10.52
C LEU A 100 2.96 4.56 10.78
N SER A 101 1.69 4.24 10.49
CA SER A 101 0.62 5.26 10.59
C SER A 101 0.33 5.71 12.03
N LYS A 102 0.65 4.88 13.01
CA LYS A 102 0.35 5.08 14.45
C LYS A 102 1.56 4.82 15.35
N GLY A 103 2.74 4.66 14.79
CA GLY A 103 3.91 4.21 15.54
C GLY A 103 3.76 2.75 16.01
N CYS A 104 4.48 2.40 17.06
CA CYS A 104 4.53 1.06 17.64
C CYS A 104 3.39 0.85 18.65
N LEU A 105 2.17 0.72 18.18
CA LEU A 105 0.95 0.71 18.99
C LEU A 105 0.94 -0.41 20.03
N LEU A 106 1.36 -1.63 19.68
CA LEU A 106 1.36 -2.76 20.59
C LEU A 106 2.39 -2.58 21.72
N ALA A 107 3.56 -2.04 21.37
CA ALA A 107 4.59 -1.75 22.36
C ALA A 107 4.18 -0.61 23.31
N LEU A 108 3.55 0.46 22.78
CA LEU A 108 2.99 1.56 23.56
C LEU A 108 1.94 1.07 24.55
N THR A 109 1.05 0.18 24.13
CA THR A 109 0.00 -0.40 24.98
C THR A 109 0.61 -1.22 26.12
N ARG A 110 1.55 -2.12 25.82
CA ARG A 110 2.25 -2.93 26.83
C ARG A 110 2.97 -2.06 27.86
N LEU A 111 3.59 -0.98 27.41
CA LEU A 111 4.27 -0.03 28.28
C LEU A 111 3.26 0.68 29.20
N GLY A 112 2.12 1.16 28.67
CA GLY A 112 1.05 1.79 29.46
C GLY A 112 0.41 0.87 30.48
N GLU A 113 0.38 -0.45 30.21
CA GLU A 113 -0.11 -1.48 31.14
C GLU A 113 0.95 -1.96 32.16
N GLY A 114 2.12 -1.33 32.19
CA GLY A 114 3.22 -1.76 33.08
C GLY A 114 3.84 -3.11 32.70
N ARG A 115 3.49 -3.66 31.54
CA ARG A 115 4.00 -4.95 31.02
C ARG A 115 5.26 -4.81 30.17
N GLY A 116 5.80 -3.61 30.07
CA GLY A 116 7.08 -3.36 29.38
C GLY A 116 8.26 -3.81 30.26
N ASN A 117 9.27 -4.41 29.65
CA ASN A 117 10.51 -4.79 30.35
C ASN A 117 11.47 -3.59 30.59
N GLY A 118 10.98 -2.36 30.43
CA GLY A 118 11.76 -1.12 30.61
C GLY A 118 12.90 -0.91 29.59
N ARG A 119 13.08 -1.83 28.66
CA ARG A 119 14.21 -1.82 27.70
C ARG A 119 13.90 -1.13 26.37
N MET A 120 12.64 -0.76 26.08
CA MET A 120 12.28 -0.10 24.83
C MET A 120 12.29 1.42 25.02
N PRO A 121 13.32 2.13 24.58
CA PRO A 121 13.40 3.57 24.70
C PRO A 121 12.34 4.26 23.82
N TRP A 122 11.85 5.42 24.25
CA TRP A 122 10.82 6.20 23.58
C TRP A 122 11.02 6.34 22.04
N PRO A 123 12.24 6.60 21.52
CA PRO A 123 12.44 6.72 20.07
C PRO A 123 12.08 5.47 19.24
N ARG A 124 11.99 4.28 19.88
CA ARG A 124 11.55 3.05 19.22
C ARG A 124 10.03 2.87 19.19
N LEU A 125 9.27 3.83 19.68
CA LEU A 125 7.82 3.78 19.77
C LEU A 125 7.13 4.72 18.76
N THR A 126 7.91 5.57 18.11
CA THR A 126 7.42 6.62 17.19
C THR A 126 7.18 6.10 15.77
N ALA A 127 6.57 6.93 14.93
CA ALA A 127 6.20 6.55 13.57
C ALA A 127 7.42 6.27 12.66
N ASP A 128 8.60 6.77 13.03
CA ASP A 128 9.86 6.54 12.31
C ASP A 128 10.63 5.30 12.77
N ALA A 129 10.12 4.57 13.77
CA ALA A 129 10.80 3.40 14.33
C ALA A 129 11.16 2.35 13.26
N ALA A 130 10.25 2.09 12.31
CA ALA A 130 10.51 1.14 11.21
C ALA A 130 11.59 1.67 10.25
N ALA A 131 11.54 2.95 9.89
CA ALA A 131 12.56 3.56 9.00
C ALA A 131 13.94 3.54 9.65
N SER A 132 14.02 3.93 10.92
CA SER A 132 15.26 3.95 11.71
C SER A 132 15.81 2.53 11.91
N PHE A 133 14.94 1.55 12.21
CA PHE A 133 15.36 0.15 12.36
C PHE A 133 15.93 -0.39 11.05
N VAL A 134 15.22 -0.21 9.92
CA VAL A 134 15.66 -0.69 8.60
C VAL A 134 16.96 -0.02 8.18
N ALA A 135 17.09 1.30 8.36
CA ALA A 135 18.34 2.02 8.08
C ALA A 135 19.51 1.44 8.90
N GLY A 136 19.32 1.23 10.20
CA GLY A 136 20.32 0.63 11.07
C GLY A 136 20.67 -0.82 10.69
N ARG A 137 19.67 -1.62 10.31
CA ARG A 137 19.83 -3.04 9.91
C ARG A 137 20.74 -3.21 8.70
N PHE A 138 20.65 -2.30 7.72
CA PHE A 138 21.47 -2.32 6.50
C PHE A 138 22.63 -1.34 6.53
N GLY A 139 22.86 -0.63 7.65
CA GLY A 139 23.93 0.34 7.78
C GLY A 139 23.79 1.57 6.87
N LEU A 140 22.55 1.92 6.49
CA LEU A 140 22.26 3.03 5.57
C LEU A 140 22.48 4.38 6.28
N ARG A 141 23.03 5.34 5.55
CA ARG A 141 23.41 6.66 6.05
C ARG A 141 22.82 7.82 5.25
N GLY A 142 22.00 7.53 4.25
CA GLY A 142 21.22 8.53 3.54
C GLY A 142 20.04 9.07 4.38
N PRO A 143 19.19 9.94 3.81
CA PRO A 143 18.04 10.49 4.52
C PRO A 143 17.11 9.39 5.05
N VAL A 144 16.65 9.55 6.31
CA VAL A 144 15.68 8.66 6.95
C VAL A 144 14.41 9.46 7.23
N LEU A 145 13.27 9.03 6.69
CA LEU A 145 11.98 9.73 6.75
C LEU A 145 10.83 8.77 7.04
N ALA A 146 9.78 9.26 7.68
CA ALA A 146 8.55 8.51 7.93
C ALA A 146 7.30 9.41 7.72
N PRO A 147 6.83 9.62 6.48
CA PRO A 147 5.63 10.41 6.23
C PRO A 147 4.38 9.71 6.77
N VAL A 148 3.56 10.42 7.54
CA VAL A 148 2.30 9.91 8.09
C VAL A 148 1.13 10.64 7.43
N THR A 149 0.41 9.95 6.54
CA THR A 149 -0.71 10.48 5.76
C THR A 149 -1.87 9.46 5.71
N ALA A 150 -2.20 8.91 6.88
CA ALA A 150 -3.24 7.88 7.03
C ALA A 150 -3.05 6.73 6.01
N CYS A 151 -4.11 6.35 5.28
CA CYS A 151 -4.07 5.22 4.35
C CYS A 151 -3.21 5.47 3.10
N ALA A 152 -2.81 6.72 2.83
CA ALA A 152 -1.92 7.09 1.74
C ALA A 152 -0.42 7.08 2.12
N SER A 153 -0.06 6.76 3.37
CA SER A 153 1.32 6.86 3.89
C SER A 153 2.34 6.11 3.03
N GLY A 154 2.06 4.88 2.63
CA GLY A 154 2.98 4.10 1.78
C GLY A 154 3.21 4.73 0.41
N GLY A 155 2.20 5.38 -0.16
CA GLY A 155 2.34 6.09 -1.43
C GLY A 155 3.14 7.39 -1.28
N HIS A 156 2.94 8.14 -0.20
CA HIS A 156 3.79 9.31 0.10
C HIS A 156 5.23 8.89 0.35
N ALA A 157 5.47 7.74 0.99
CA ALA A 157 6.82 7.19 1.14
C ALA A 157 7.47 6.93 -0.23
N LEU A 158 6.74 6.32 -1.18
CA LEU A 158 7.22 6.15 -2.56
C LEU A 158 7.52 7.51 -3.22
N ALA A 159 6.61 8.48 -3.11
CA ALA A 159 6.77 9.81 -3.73
C ALA A 159 8.01 10.56 -3.19
N TRP A 160 8.24 10.51 -1.87
CA TRP A 160 9.43 11.10 -1.25
C TRP A 160 10.71 10.41 -1.69
N GLY A 161 10.76 9.07 -1.65
CA GLY A 161 11.91 8.30 -2.10
C GLY A 161 12.21 8.55 -3.58
N ALA A 162 11.18 8.51 -4.43
CA ALA A 162 11.32 8.82 -5.86
C ALA A 162 11.82 10.24 -6.11
N SER A 163 11.37 11.22 -5.32
CA SER A 163 11.86 12.59 -5.39
C SER A 163 13.33 12.72 -5.01
N LEU A 164 13.79 12.01 -3.97
CA LEU A 164 15.20 12.01 -3.57
C LEU A 164 16.08 11.41 -4.67
N VAL A 165 15.65 10.29 -5.26
CA VAL A 165 16.37 9.61 -6.34
C VAL A 165 16.35 10.45 -7.62
N ALA A 166 15.20 10.98 -8.04
CA ALA A 166 15.08 11.75 -9.27
C ALA A 166 15.92 13.03 -9.26
N ARG A 167 16.10 13.66 -8.10
CA ARG A 167 16.94 14.86 -7.92
C ARG A 167 18.41 14.56 -7.66
N GLY A 168 18.82 13.29 -7.65
CA GLY A 168 20.17 12.87 -7.37
C GLY A 168 20.63 13.07 -5.92
N ALA A 169 19.70 13.30 -4.98
CA ALA A 169 20.03 13.36 -3.54
C ALA A 169 20.33 11.98 -2.98
N ALA A 170 19.82 10.92 -3.61
CA ALA A 170 20.15 9.52 -3.35
C ALA A 170 20.28 8.76 -4.66
N ASP A 171 21.02 7.65 -4.70
CA ASP A 171 21.08 6.75 -5.84
C ASP A 171 20.01 5.67 -5.75
N ALA A 172 19.62 5.33 -4.52
CA ALA A 172 18.53 4.41 -4.22
C ALA A 172 17.73 4.86 -2.99
N ALA A 173 16.54 4.30 -2.84
CA ALA A 173 15.71 4.47 -1.65
C ALA A 173 14.93 3.19 -1.33
N LEU A 174 14.95 2.77 -0.06
CA LEU A 174 13.99 1.80 0.47
C LEU A 174 12.74 2.58 0.86
N VAL A 175 11.62 2.29 0.22
CA VAL A 175 10.36 3.00 0.46
C VAL A 175 9.25 2.03 0.81
N GLY A 176 8.37 2.39 1.75
CA GLY A 176 7.29 1.49 2.11
C GLY A 176 6.51 1.92 3.33
N ALA A 177 5.72 1.01 3.84
CA ALA A 177 4.98 1.17 5.08
C ALA A 177 4.65 -0.17 5.72
N ALA A 178 4.45 -0.16 7.03
CA ALA A 178 3.97 -1.30 7.80
C ALA A 178 2.80 -0.91 8.71
N GLU A 179 1.98 -1.90 9.07
CA GLU A 179 0.84 -1.69 9.94
C GLU A 179 0.58 -2.94 10.79
N ALA A 180 0.40 -2.76 12.11
CA ALA A 180 -0.03 -3.78 13.06
C ALA A 180 -1.10 -3.18 13.99
N SER A 181 -2.27 -2.88 13.40
CA SER A 181 -3.36 -2.15 14.07
C SER A 181 -4.56 -3.02 14.42
N LEU A 182 -4.39 -4.35 14.50
CA LEU A 182 -5.42 -5.24 15.07
C LEU A 182 -5.43 -5.11 16.59
N HIS A 183 -5.95 -3.98 17.05
CA HIS A 183 -5.90 -3.53 18.45
C HIS A 183 -7.29 -3.02 18.89
N PRO A 184 -7.74 -3.30 20.14
CA PRO A 184 -9.08 -2.91 20.62
C PRO A 184 -9.38 -1.42 20.42
N LEU A 185 -8.41 -0.54 20.75
CA LEU A 185 -8.56 0.90 20.58
C LEU A 185 -8.85 1.29 19.13
N VAL A 186 -8.13 0.71 18.17
CA VAL A 186 -8.27 1.03 16.74
C VAL A 186 -9.57 0.47 16.21
N ILE A 187 -9.82 -0.83 16.42
CA ILE A 187 -11.06 -1.48 15.95
C ILE A 187 -12.29 -0.80 16.56
N GLY A 188 -12.28 -0.53 17.88
CA GLY A 188 -13.37 0.16 18.55
C GLY A 188 -13.59 1.58 18.01
N SER A 189 -12.53 2.31 17.67
CA SER A 189 -12.64 3.65 17.08
C SER A 189 -13.26 3.60 15.69
N TYR A 190 -12.80 2.74 14.80
CA TYR A 190 -13.34 2.60 13.45
C TYR A 190 -14.78 2.04 13.45
N ARG A 191 -15.10 1.13 14.40
CA ARG A 191 -16.47 0.66 14.59
C ARG A 191 -17.42 1.82 14.94
N ARG A 192 -17.01 2.72 15.84
CA ARG A 192 -17.79 3.94 16.17
C ARG A 192 -17.95 4.89 14.99
N MET A 193 -17.00 4.93 14.06
CA MET A 193 -17.10 5.69 12.81
C MET A 193 -18.03 5.06 11.79
N GLY A 194 -18.52 3.82 12.01
CA GLY A 194 -19.41 3.12 11.08
C GLY A 194 -18.76 2.72 9.76
N VAL A 195 -17.43 2.54 9.74
CA VAL A 195 -16.67 2.23 8.50
C VAL A 195 -16.20 0.79 8.42
N LEU A 196 -16.40 -0.01 9.48
CA LEU A 196 -16.08 -1.44 9.48
C LEU A 196 -17.27 -2.26 8.99
N ALA A 197 -16.95 -3.29 8.21
CA ALA A 197 -17.93 -4.28 7.78
C ALA A 197 -18.36 -5.16 8.95
N ASP A 198 -19.66 -5.50 8.97
CA ASP A 198 -20.18 -6.51 9.89
C ASP A 198 -19.70 -7.89 9.49
N ALA A 199 -19.35 -8.72 10.49
CA ALA A 199 -18.85 -10.07 10.27
C ALA A 199 -19.86 -10.96 9.53
N GLY A 200 -21.15 -10.80 9.82
CA GLY A 200 -22.17 -11.72 9.35
C GLY A 200 -21.87 -13.19 9.74
N ASP A 201 -22.46 -14.11 9.01
CA ASP A 201 -22.18 -15.54 9.16
C ASP A 201 -20.85 -15.95 8.53
N ASP A 202 -20.45 -15.27 7.44
CA ASP A 202 -19.17 -15.47 6.73
C ASP A 202 -18.32 -14.20 6.74
N PRO A 203 -17.39 -14.07 7.71
CA PRO A 203 -16.47 -12.93 7.75
C PRO A 203 -15.61 -12.78 6.50
N ALA A 204 -15.26 -13.86 5.82
CA ALA A 204 -14.42 -13.81 4.62
C ALA A 204 -15.12 -13.10 3.46
N ALA A 205 -16.45 -13.15 3.42
CA ALA A 205 -17.26 -12.45 2.42
C ALA A 205 -17.67 -11.02 2.83
N SER A 206 -17.30 -10.54 4.02
CA SER A 206 -17.78 -9.26 4.57
C SER A 206 -17.26 -8.03 3.83
N VAL A 207 -16.02 -8.06 3.34
CA VAL A 207 -15.38 -6.94 2.64
C VAL A 207 -15.56 -7.12 1.13
N ARG A 208 -16.43 -6.29 0.52
CA ARG A 208 -16.83 -6.40 -0.88
C ARG A 208 -16.78 -5.04 -1.59
N PRO A 209 -15.60 -4.58 -2.01
CA PRO A 209 -15.46 -3.30 -2.71
C PRO A 209 -16.34 -3.24 -3.96
N PHE A 210 -16.94 -2.07 -4.22
CA PHE A 210 -17.79 -1.79 -5.39
C PHE A 210 -19.10 -2.58 -5.47
N SER A 211 -19.42 -3.40 -4.46
CA SER A 211 -20.71 -4.11 -4.38
C SER A 211 -21.85 -3.15 -3.98
N ALA A 212 -23.06 -3.39 -4.50
CA ALA A 212 -24.27 -2.71 -4.08
C ALA A 212 -24.56 -2.92 -2.59
N THR A 213 -24.10 -4.03 -2.03
CA THR A 213 -24.29 -4.41 -0.62
C THR A 213 -23.06 -4.16 0.26
N ARG A 214 -22.10 -3.35 -0.19
CA ARG A 214 -20.90 -2.99 0.59
C ARG A 214 -21.26 -2.26 1.89
N ARG A 215 -20.57 -2.56 2.98
CA ARG A 215 -20.83 -1.98 4.30
C ARG A 215 -19.58 -1.57 5.07
N GLY A 216 -18.42 -1.49 4.41
CA GLY A 216 -17.16 -1.12 5.04
C GLY A 216 -16.07 -2.17 4.87
N PHE A 217 -14.95 -1.94 5.53
CA PHE A 217 -13.76 -2.80 5.46
C PHE A 217 -13.52 -3.56 6.76
N ALA A 218 -12.68 -4.59 6.71
CA ALA A 218 -12.02 -5.17 7.87
C ALA A 218 -10.57 -4.69 7.93
N ILE A 219 -10.04 -4.41 9.13
CA ILE A 219 -8.65 -4.00 9.28
C ILE A 219 -7.75 -5.20 9.00
N GLY A 220 -6.69 -4.98 8.21
CA GLY A 220 -5.62 -5.95 7.99
C GLY A 220 -4.30 -5.47 8.60
N GLU A 221 -3.32 -6.38 8.68
CA GLU A 221 -1.95 -6.09 9.11
C GLU A 221 -0.93 -6.62 8.10
N GLY A 222 0.27 -6.04 8.10
CA GLY A 222 1.36 -6.42 7.20
C GLY A 222 2.25 -5.27 6.80
N ALA A 223 3.04 -5.45 5.76
CA ALA A 223 3.98 -4.45 5.25
C ALA A 223 4.29 -4.65 3.78
N ALA A 224 4.77 -3.59 3.14
CA ALA A 224 5.48 -3.69 1.88
C ALA A 224 6.63 -2.68 1.83
N VAL A 225 7.74 -3.12 1.21
CA VAL A 225 8.91 -2.30 0.92
C VAL A 225 9.30 -2.49 -0.54
N LEU A 226 9.62 -1.38 -1.19
CA LEU A 226 10.14 -1.34 -2.55
C LEU A 226 11.55 -0.72 -2.52
N VAL A 227 12.45 -1.21 -3.36
CA VAL A 227 13.72 -0.54 -3.65
C VAL A 227 13.55 0.28 -4.91
N LEU A 228 13.71 1.59 -4.77
CA LEU A 228 13.77 2.54 -5.88
C LEU A 228 15.23 2.83 -6.20
N GLU A 229 15.57 2.93 -7.48
CA GLU A 229 16.89 3.35 -7.93
C GLU A 229 16.79 4.33 -9.10
N SER A 230 17.83 5.16 -9.27
CA SER A 230 17.97 5.86 -10.54
C SER A 230 18.26 4.86 -11.66
N GLU A 231 17.73 5.09 -12.85
CA GLU A 231 17.98 4.22 -14.00
C GLU A 231 19.48 4.04 -14.26
N SER A 232 20.26 5.12 -14.08
CA SER A 232 21.71 5.06 -14.24
C SER A 232 22.40 4.20 -13.19
N SER A 233 21.95 4.24 -11.92
CA SER A 233 22.48 3.38 -10.86
C SER A 233 22.15 1.91 -11.11
N ALA A 234 20.88 1.61 -11.40
CA ALA A 234 20.44 0.25 -11.72
C ALA A 234 21.20 -0.33 -12.91
N ALA A 235 21.38 0.46 -13.98
CA ALA A 235 22.13 0.04 -15.17
C ALA A 235 23.61 -0.26 -14.87
N ARG A 236 24.29 0.61 -14.11
CA ARG A 236 25.72 0.41 -13.76
C ARG A 236 25.97 -0.88 -12.99
N ARG A 237 25.04 -1.30 -12.13
CA ARG A 237 25.18 -2.54 -11.34
C ARG A 237 24.46 -3.74 -11.94
N GLY A 238 23.86 -3.60 -13.13
CA GLY A 238 23.16 -4.68 -13.83
C GLY A 238 21.85 -5.10 -13.16
N ALA A 239 21.22 -4.24 -12.35
CA ALA A 239 19.96 -4.54 -11.70
C ALA A 239 18.80 -4.54 -12.70
N ALA A 240 17.93 -5.53 -12.58
CA ALA A 240 16.71 -5.61 -13.39
C ALA A 240 15.68 -4.58 -12.91
N ALA A 241 15.21 -3.73 -13.80
CA ALA A 241 14.07 -2.88 -13.53
C ALA A 241 12.77 -3.71 -13.60
N LEU A 242 12.01 -3.74 -12.52
CA LEU A 242 10.73 -4.43 -12.45
C LEU A 242 9.59 -3.55 -12.96
N ALA A 243 9.65 -2.26 -12.68
CA ALA A 243 8.75 -1.22 -13.17
C ALA A 243 9.45 0.15 -13.12
N ARG A 244 8.85 1.15 -13.75
CA ARG A 244 9.24 2.58 -13.66
C ARG A 244 8.21 3.36 -12.87
N VAL A 245 8.64 4.29 -12.03
CA VAL A 245 7.78 5.30 -11.43
C VAL A 245 7.70 6.47 -12.40
N LYS A 246 6.62 6.58 -13.16
CA LYS A 246 6.48 7.55 -14.26
C LYS A 246 5.98 8.91 -13.79
N GLY A 247 5.10 8.92 -12.79
CA GLY A 247 4.54 10.15 -12.27
C GLY A 247 3.71 9.92 -11.02
N TRP A 248 3.56 10.97 -10.23
CA TRP A 248 2.66 10.98 -9.07
C TRP A 248 2.12 12.37 -8.81
N ALA A 249 0.96 12.43 -8.18
CA ALA A 249 0.39 13.64 -7.64
C ALA A 249 -0.18 13.37 -6.26
N ALA A 250 -0.03 14.31 -5.35
CA ALA A 250 -0.57 14.26 -4.01
C ALA A 250 -1.30 15.56 -3.70
N GLY A 251 -2.32 15.47 -2.88
CA GLY A 251 -3.13 16.60 -2.47
C GLY A 251 -4.07 16.22 -1.33
N ALA A 252 -4.92 17.17 -0.98
CA ALA A 252 -5.92 16.95 0.06
C ALA A 252 -7.27 17.55 -0.36
N GLN A 253 -8.36 16.87 0.03
CA GLN A 253 -9.69 17.45 0.05
C GLN A 253 -10.00 17.98 1.44
N VAL A 254 -10.80 19.02 1.53
CA VAL A 254 -11.28 19.59 2.79
C VAL A 254 -12.78 19.29 2.92
N CYS A 255 -13.06 18.06 3.38
CA CYS A 255 -14.40 17.63 3.73
C CYS A 255 -14.39 17.17 5.17
N GLY A 256 -15.16 16.48 5.80
CA GLY A 256 -14.97 15.93 7.14
C GLY A 256 -13.81 14.94 7.26
N MET A 257 -13.59 14.41 8.45
CA MET A 257 -12.44 13.53 8.71
C MET A 257 -12.46 12.23 7.89
N ALA A 258 -13.65 11.65 7.67
CA ALA A 258 -13.84 10.39 6.93
C ALA A 258 -14.72 10.56 5.68
N GLU A 259 -15.14 11.78 5.39
CA GLU A 259 -16.01 12.07 4.27
C GLU A 259 -15.22 12.19 2.97
N MET A 260 -15.86 11.79 1.88
CA MET A 260 -15.34 11.95 0.52
C MET A 260 -16.20 12.98 -0.21
N ASP A 261 -15.58 13.83 -1.02
CA ASP A 261 -16.29 14.62 -2.00
C ASP A 261 -17.07 13.69 -2.95
N PRO A 262 -18.42 13.73 -2.91
CA PRO A 262 -19.23 12.80 -3.72
C PRO A 262 -19.00 12.93 -5.23
N ALA A 263 -18.49 14.07 -5.71
CA ALA A 263 -18.17 14.29 -7.11
C ALA A 263 -16.79 13.75 -7.51
N GLY A 264 -15.91 13.49 -6.51
CA GLY A 264 -14.56 12.97 -6.73
C GLY A 264 -13.63 13.95 -7.45
N GLU A 265 -13.87 15.25 -7.37
CA GLU A 265 -13.17 16.27 -8.20
C GLU A 265 -11.69 16.36 -7.88
N VAL A 266 -11.35 16.39 -6.59
CA VAL A 266 -9.94 16.48 -6.17
C VAL A 266 -9.16 15.24 -6.62
N LEU A 267 -9.72 14.05 -6.41
CA LEU A 267 -9.08 12.81 -6.83
C LEU A 267 -8.94 12.73 -8.35
N ALA A 268 -9.96 13.13 -9.11
CA ALA A 268 -9.90 13.17 -10.59
C ALA A 268 -8.79 14.09 -11.08
N ARG A 269 -8.64 15.28 -10.48
CA ARG A 269 -7.54 16.20 -10.79
C ARG A 269 -6.17 15.58 -10.47
N LEU A 270 -6.01 14.92 -9.32
CA LEU A 270 -4.74 14.27 -8.96
C LEU A 270 -4.40 13.11 -9.91
N ILE A 271 -5.40 12.36 -10.38
CA ILE A 271 -5.20 11.34 -11.42
C ILE A 271 -4.70 12.00 -12.72
N ALA A 272 -5.36 13.05 -13.18
CA ALA A 272 -4.95 13.78 -14.38
C ALA A 272 -3.53 14.39 -14.25
N ASP A 273 -3.22 14.98 -13.09
CA ASP A 273 -1.90 15.53 -12.79
C ASP A 273 -0.82 14.44 -12.80
N ALA A 274 -1.09 13.26 -12.22
CA ALA A 274 -0.15 12.14 -12.22
C ALA A 274 0.10 11.62 -13.65
N MET A 275 -0.94 11.48 -14.46
CA MET A 275 -0.83 11.10 -15.87
C MET A 275 -0.07 12.15 -16.68
N GLY A 276 -0.37 13.43 -16.48
CA GLY A 276 0.35 14.54 -17.13
C GLY A 276 1.84 14.52 -16.82
N ARG A 277 2.22 14.30 -15.55
CA ARG A 277 3.62 14.15 -15.14
C ARG A 277 4.27 12.89 -15.70
N ALA A 278 3.51 11.84 -15.90
CA ALA A 278 3.97 10.61 -16.52
C ALA A 278 4.13 10.72 -18.05
N GLY A 279 3.56 11.76 -18.66
CA GLY A 279 3.52 11.94 -20.12
C GLY A 279 2.68 10.90 -20.83
N ILE A 280 1.57 10.45 -20.20
CA ILE A 280 0.66 9.47 -20.79
C ILE A 280 -0.75 10.05 -20.96
N ALA A 281 -1.41 9.65 -22.03
CA ALA A 281 -2.83 9.94 -22.24
C ALA A 281 -3.73 8.96 -21.46
N PRO A 282 -4.99 9.33 -21.19
CA PRO A 282 -5.93 8.46 -20.47
C PRO A 282 -6.11 7.06 -21.08
N ASP A 283 -6.04 6.94 -22.39
CA ASP A 283 -6.21 5.69 -23.13
C ASP A 283 -5.01 4.74 -23.05
N ALA A 284 -3.89 5.21 -22.53
CA ALA A 284 -2.72 4.41 -22.23
C ALA A 284 -2.81 3.67 -20.88
N VAL A 285 -3.80 3.98 -20.04
CA VAL A 285 -3.99 3.31 -18.75
C VAL A 285 -4.67 1.96 -18.95
N ASP A 286 -3.96 0.89 -18.66
CA ASP A 286 -4.47 -0.48 -18.78
C ASP A 286 -5.16 -0.98 -17.52
N TYR A 287 -4.66 -0.56 -16.35
CA TYR A 287 -5.11 -1.04 -15.05
C TYR A 287 -5.14 0.09 -14.02
N VAL A 288 -6.21 0.11 -13.23
CA VAL A 288 -6.34 0.98 -12.06
C VAL A 288 -6.44 0.13 -10.80
N HIS A 289 -5.43 0.19 -9.95
CA HIS A 289 -5.52 -0.35 -8.60
C HIS A 289 -6.17 0.70 -7.71
N ALA A 290 -7.46 0.57 -7.53
CA ALA A 290 -8.28 1.50 -6.78
C ALA A 290 -7.98 1.46 -5.28
N HIS A 291 -8.41 2.48 -4.55
CA HIS A 291 -8.43 2.45 -3.09
C HIS A 291 -9.50 1.49 -2.58
N GLY A 292 -10.74 1.59 -3.10
CA GLY A 292 -11.81 0.61 -2.98
C GLY A 292 -11.95 0.01 -1.58
N THR A 293 -12.45 0.80 -0.62
CA THR A 293 -12.53 0.42 0.79
C THR A 293 -13.78 -0.38 1.15
N ALA A 294 -14.68 -0.62 0.21
CA ALA A 294 -16.01 -1.17 0.44
C ALA A 294 -16.91 -0.27 1.31
N THR A 295 -16.57 1.01 1.51
CA THR A 295 -17.45 2.00 2.14
C THR A 295 -18.35 2.65 1.09
N ALA A 296 -19.57 2.95 1.45
CA ALA A 296 -20.56 3.49 0.52
C ALA A 296 -20.06 4.79 -0.16
N GLY A 297 -19.51 5.71 0.60
CA GLY A 297 -19.06 7.02 0.10
C GLY A 297 -17.81 6.96 -0.73
N ASN A 298 -16.75 6.24 -0.26
CA ASN A 298 -15.49 6.19 -0.97
C ASN A 298 -15.61 5.55 -2.35
N ASP A 299 -16.18 4.34 -2.43
CA ASP A 299 -16.17 3.58 -3.67
C ASP A 299 -16.92 4.27 -4.81
N LEU A 300 -18.02 4.94 -4.49
CA LEU A 300 -18.79 5.70 -5.47
C LEU A 300 -18.06 6.98 -5.91
N ALA A 301 -17.48 7.73 -4.95
CA ALA A 301 -16.72 8.96 -5.24
C ALA A 301 -15.46 8.64 -6.06
N GLU A 302 -14.75 7.57 -5.70
CA GLU A 302 -13.57 7.10 -6.42
C GLU A 302 -13.90 6.66 -7.84
N ALA A 303 -14.98 5.89 -8.04
CA ALA A 303 -15.44 5.48 -9.36
C ALA A 303 -15.74 6.69 -10.26
N ARG A 304 -16.42 7.70 -9.71
CA ARG A 304 -16.68 8.97 -10.41
C ARG A 304 -15.38 9.70 -10.77
N ALA A 305 -14.42 9.72 -9.85
CA ALA A 305 -13.10 10.33 -10.09
C ALA A 305 -12.34 9.64 -11.21
N ILE A 306 -12.29 8.31 -11.21
CA ILE A 306 -11.65 7.51 -12.26
C ILE A 306 -12.35 7.74 -13.59
N ARG A 307 -13.68 7.68 -13.64
CA ARG A 307 -14.47 7.95 -14.85
C ARG A 307 -14.23 9.36 -15.38
N ARG A 308 -14.20 10.36 -14.51
CA ARG A 308 -13.93 11.76 -14.89
C ARG A 308 -12.53 11.94 -15.49
N ALA A 309 -11.51 11.32 -14.87
CA ALA A 309 -10.12 11.47 -15.29
C ALA A 309 -9.79 10.71 -16.58
N LEU A 310 -10.36 9.51 -16.74
CA LEU A 310 -10.09 8.64 -17.90
C LEU A 310 -11.11 8.80 -19.05
N GLY A 311 -12.29 9.38 -18.77
CA GLY A 311 -13.35 9.50 -19.77
C GLY A 311 -13.75 8.12 -20.31
N ARG A 312 -13.89 8.00 -21.65
CA ARG A 312 -14.20 6.73 -22.32
C ARG A 312 -13.07 5.69 -22.23
N ALA A 313 -11.85 6.09 -21.90
CA ALA A 313 -10.76 5.13 -21.73
C ALA A 313 -10.99 4.21 -20.52
N ALA A 314 -11.78 4.64 -19.53
CA ALA A 314 -12.18 3.82 -18.41
C ALA A 314 -12.94 2.53 -18.81
N ASP A 315 -13.63 2.51 -19.96
CA ASP A 315 -14.33 1.32 -20.46
C ASP A 315 -13.37 0.19 -20.86
N ARG A 316 -12.10 0.55 -21.10
CA ARG A 316 -11.06 -0.40 -21.53
C ARG A 316 -10.08 -0.74 -20.41
N ALA A 317 -10.02 0.05 -19.35
CA ALA A 317 -9.17 -0.22 -18.22
C ALA A 317 -9.79 -1.28 -17.30
N SER A 318 -9.01 -2.22 -16.80
CA SER A 318 -9.46 -3.02 -15.66
C SER A 318 -9.29 -2.21 -14.38
N VAL A 319 -10.28 -2.23 -13.53
CA VAL A 319 -10.22 -1.62 -12.19
C VAL A 319 -10.33 -2.74 -11.17
N SER A 320 -9.60 -2.71 -10.07
CA SER A 320 -9.86 -3.62 -8.95
C SER A 320 -9.40 -3.05 -7.60
N SER A 321 -9.99 -3.58 -6.53
CA SER A 321 -9.50 -3.41 -5.16
C SER A 321 -9.19 -4.76 -4.55
N THR A 322 -8.01 -4.90 -4.01
CA THR A 322 -7.57 -6.16 -3.39
C THR A 322 -7.94 -6.26 -1.91
N LYS A 323 -8.62 -5.23 -1.35
CA LYS A 323 -8.99 -5.19 0.08
C LYS A 323 -9.98 -6.28 0.50
N GLY A 324 -10.79 -6.80 -0.42
CA GLY A 324 -11.62 -7.98 -0.16
C GLY A 324 -10.80 -9.23 0.19
N SER A 325 -9.55 -9.27 -0.27
CA SER A 325 -8.63 -10.38 0.00
C SER A 325 -7.84 -10.19 1.29
N HIS A 326 -7.12 -9.09 1.45
CA HIS A 326 -6.19 -8.88 2.58
C HIS A 326 -6.70 -7.89 3.65
N GLY A 327 -7.96 -7.46 3.58
CA GLY A 327 -8.45 -6.38 4.44
C GLY A 327 -7.85 -5.02 4.09
N HIS A 328 -8.11 -4.01 4.90
CA HIS A 328 -7.52 -2.69 4.77
C HIS A 328 -6.33 -2.54 5.71
N LEU A 329 -5.10 -2.53 5.17
CA LEU A 329 -3.87 -2.41 5.94
C LEU A 329 -3.55 -0.96 6.35
N LEU A 330 -4.54 -0.08 6.37
CA LEU A 330 -4.43 1.32 6.82
C LEU A 330 -3.18 2.01 6.24
N GLY A 331 -2.22 2.42 7.07
CA GLY A 331 -1.00 3.09 6.62
C GLY A 331 -0.14 2.28 5.64
N ALA A 332 -0.14 0.96 5.74
CA ALA A 332 0.58 0.08 4.82
C ALA A 332 -0.19 -0.20 3.52
N ALA A 333 -1.49 0.11 3.44
CA ALA A 333 -2.33 -0.29 2.32
C ALA A 333 -1.76 0.12 0.96
N THR A 334 -1.37 1.39 0.80
CA THR A 334 -0.88 1.87 -0.48
C THR A 334 0.46 1.24 -0.88
N ALA A 335 1.37 0.99 0.07
CA ALA A 335 2.64 0.30 -0.22
C ALA A 335 2.42 -1.14 -0.69
N VAL A 336 1.55 -1.88 0.01
CA VAL A 336 1.15 -3.24 -0.37
C VAL A 336 0.52 -3.25 -1.77
N GLU A 337 -0.41 -2.36 -2.02
CA GLU A 337 -1.11 -2.26 -3.29
C GLU A 337 -0.19 -1.82 -4.44
N LEU A 338 0.86 -1.03 -4.17
CA LEU A 338 1.91 -0.73 -5.16
C LEU A 338 2.72 -1.98 -5.52
N VAL A 339 3.11 -2.81 -4.55
CA VAL A 339 3.78 -4.09 -4.82
C VAL A 339 2.86 -5.01 -5.63
N LEU A 340 1.60 -5.16 -5.23
CA LEU A 340 0.61 -5.95 -5.98
C LEU A 340 0.39 -5.40 -7.40
N THR A 341 0.46 -4.07 -7.60
CA THR A 341 0.37 -3.46 -8.93
C THR A 341 1.57 -3.82 -9.80
N VAL A 342 2.79 -3.77 -9.25
CA VAL A 342 3.99 -4.22 -10.00
C VAL A 342 3.88 -5.70 -10.36
N LEU A 343 3.41 -6.53 -9.43
CA LEU A 343 3.18 -7.96 -9.70
C LEU A 343 2.12 -8.17 -10.78
N ALA A 344 1.02 -7.41 -10.77
CA ALA A 344 -0.02 -7.45 -11.81
C ALA A 344 0.57 -7.13 -13.20
N MET A 345 1.37 -6.09 -13.30
CA MET A 345 2.07 -5.70 -14.53
C MET A 345 3.00 -6.81 -15.02
N ARG A 346 3.80 -7.39 -14.11
CA ARG A 346 4.77 -8.45 -14.41
C ARG A 346 4.12 -9.78 -14.82
N ARG A 347 2.96 -10.09 -14.22
CA ARG A 347 2.18 -11.30 -14.53
C ARG A 347 1.29 -11.13 -15.75
N ALA A 348 1.14 -9.91 -16.27
CA ALA A 348 0.11 -9.56 -17.25
C ALA A 348 -1.28 -10.02 -16.81
N GLU A 349 -1.64 -9.72 -15.56
CA GLU A 349 -2.86 -10.19 -14.92
C GLU A 349 -3.38 -9.15 -13.91
N ALA A 350 -4.60 -8.66 -14.13
CA ALA A 350 -5.27 -7.79 -13.17
C ALA A 350 -5.86 -8.64 -12.03
N PRO A 351 -5.52 -8.36 -10.75
CA PRO A 351 -6.07 -9.11 -9.63
C PRO A 351 -7.58 -8.85 -9.51
N PRO A 352 -8.36 -9.82 -8.98
CA PRO A 352 -9.79 -9.65 -8.84
C PRO A 352 -10.15 -8.72 -7.70
N THR A 353 -11.33 -8.12 -7.77
CA THR A 353 -12.05 -7.62 -6.61
C THR A 353 -12.76 -8.81 -5.96
N ALA A 354 -12.15 -9.34 -4.92
CA ALA A 354 -12.72 -10.45 -4.17
C ALA A 354 -14.10 -10.06 -3.59
N ASN A 355 -15.00 -11.04 -3.51
CA ASN A 355 -16.36 -10.88 -2.96
C ASN A 355 -17.30 -9.94 -3.76
N LEU A 356 -16.92 -9.47 -4.94
CA LEU A 356 -17.78 -8.64 -5.80
C LEU A 356 -18.75 -9.53 -6.61
N THR A 357 -19.78 -10.03 -5.94
CA THR A 357 -20.84 -10.85 -6.55
C THR A 357 -22.01 -10.03 -7.07
N ASP A 358 -22.17 -8.81 -6.55
CA ASP A 358 -23.30 -7.91 -6.82
C ASP A 358 -22.75 -6.50 -7.08
N PRO A 359 -22.25 -6.21 -8.30
CA PRO A 359 -21.72 -4.88 -8.65
C PRO A 359 -22.76 -3.79 -8.48
N ASP A 360 -22.38 -2.66 -7.88
CA ASP A 360 -23.28 -1.51 -7.70
C ASP A 360 -23.57 -0.88 -9.10
N PRO A 361 -24.85 -0.84 -9.55
CA PRO A 361 -25.19 -0.26 -10.85
C PRO A 361 -24.87 1.24 -10.98
N ALA A 362 -24.64 1.94 -9.87
CA ALA A 362 -24.17 3.33 -9.89
C ALA A 362 -22.67 3.47 -10.17
N ILE A 363 -21.92 2.37 -10.19
CA ILE A 363 -20.49 2.31 -10.47
C ILE A 363 -20.28 1.81 -11.89
N ASP A 364 -20.11 2.73 -12.82
CA ASP A 364 -19.92 2.49 -14.25
C ASP A 364 -18.44 2.22 -14.58
N LEU A 365 -17.88 1.13 -14.03
CA LEU A 365 -16.50 0.68 -14.25
C LEU A 365 -16.44 -0.85 -14.25
N ASP A 366 -15.50 -1.40 -15.03
CA ASP A 366 -15.18 -2.83 -14.96
C ASP A 366 -14.29 -3.11 -13.73
N CYS A 367 -14.91 -3.39 -12.59
CA CYS A 367 -14.24 -3.61 -11.33
C CYS A 367 -13.63 -5.03 -11.16
N THR A 368 -13.40 -5.76 -12.25
CA THR A 368 -12.75 -7.09 -12.29
C THR A 368 -13.32 -8.04 -11.21
N PRO A 369 -14.59 -8.46 -11.29
CA PRO A 369 -15.23 -9.21 -10.22
C PRO A 369 -14.71 -10.65 -10.12
N LEU A 370 -14.47 -11.10 -8.89
CA LEU A 370 -14.23 -12.49 -8.44
C LEU A 370 -12.99 -13.19 -9.01
N VAL A 371 -12.68 -13.02 -10.29
CA VAL A 371 -11.63 -13.78 -10.99
C VAL A 371 -10.61 -12.83 -11.59
N ALA A 372 -9.33 -13.13 -11.37
CA ALA A 372 -8.24 -12.40 -11.99
C ALA A 372 -8.35 -12.43 -13.53
N ARG A 373 -8.03 -11.32 -14.17
CA ARG A 373 -8.17 -11.17 -15.62
C ARG A 373 -6.80 -11.09 -16.28
N ARG A 374 -6.50 -12.03 -17.18
CA ARG A 374 -5.33 -11.92 -18.05
C ARG A 374 -5.44 -10.69 -18.93
N ARG A 375 -4.41 -9.82 -18.83
CA ARG A 375 -4.35 -8.56 -19.53
C ARG A 375 -2.93 -8.03 -19.58
N SER A 376 -2.46 -7.63 -20.75
CA SER A 376 -1.22 -6.85 -20.85
C SER A 376 -1.40 -5.52 -20.10
N ILE A 377 -0.52 -5.21 -19.17
CA ILE A 377 -0.56 -3.99 -18.35
C ILE A 377 0.76 -3.27 -18.54
N ARG A 378 0.82 -2.33 -19.47
CA ARG A 378 2.00 -1.49 -19.70
C ARG A 378 2.03 -0.29 -18.75
N HIS A 379 0.87 0.32 -18.51
CA HIS A 379 0.73 1.42 -17.57
C HIS A 379 -0.37 1.09 -16.55
N ALA A 380 -0.03 1.26 -15.30
CA ALA A 380 -0.96 1.10 -14.19
C ALA A 380 -1.04 2.39 -13.37
N LEU A 381 -2.26 2.71 -12.95
CA LEU A 381 -2.57 3.80 -12.05
C LEU A 381 -2.90 3.22 -10.67
N LYS A 382 -2.20 3.66 -9.62
CA LYS A 382 -2.59 3.39 -8.23
C LYS A 382 -3.14 4.66 -7.62
N VAL A 383 -4.34 4.59 -7.04
CA VAL A 383 -4.95 5.70 -6.31
C VAL A 383 -5.13 5.36 -4.85
N ALA A 384 -5.00 6.36 -4.00
CA ALA A 384 -5.18 6.21 -2.56
C ALA A 384 -5.88 7.43 -1.97
N THR A 385 -6.77 7.15 -1.03
CA THR A 385 -7.45 8.14 -0.21
C THR A 385 -7.23 7.81 1.27
N GLY A 386 -7.06 8.80 2.10
CA GLY A 386 -6.82 8.63 3.52
C GLY A 386 -7.73 9.54 4.34
N PHE A 387 -8.07 9.14 5.54
CA PHE A 387 -8.78 9.99 6.49
C PHE A 387 -8.03 11.30 6.73
N GLY A 388 -8.77 12.38 6.97
CA GLY A 388 -8.22 13.73 6.96
C GLY A 388 -8.02 14.30 5.54
N GLY A 389 -8.57 13.63 4.51
CA GLY A 389 -8.59 14.10 3.13
C GLY A 389 -7.31 13.84 2.33
N GLN A 390 -6.34 13.14 2.88
CA GLN A 390 -5.07 12.86 2.21
C GLN A 390 -5.29 11.98 0.97
N MET A 391 -4.80 12.43 -0.18
CA MET A 391 -5.02 11.73 -1.45
C MET A 391 -3.75 11.67 -2.29
N MET A 392 -3.64 10.63 -3.08
CA MET A 392 -2.60 10.54 -4.09
C MET A 392 -2.95 9.62 -5.27
N ALA A 393 -2.27 9.86 -6.38
CA ALA A 393 -2.25 9.02 -7.55
C ALA A 393 -0.80 8.76 -7.99
N VAL A 394 -0.48 7.53 -8.39
CA VAL A 394 0.84 7.11 -8.87
C VAL A 394 0.67 6.38 -10.19
N VAL A 395 1.46 6.74 -11.18
CA VAL A 395 1.55 6.03 -12.48
C VAL A 395 2.83 5.20 -12.51
N LEU A 396 2.66 3.90 -12.71
CA LEU A 396 3.74 2.94 -12.96
C LEU A 396 3.73 2.50 -14.43
N ALA A 397 4.91 2.19 -14.97
CA ALA A 397 5.03 1.63 -16.31
C ALA A 397 5.98 0.41 -16.29
N LEU A 398 5.74 -0.58 -17.16
CA LEU A 398 6.75 -1.59 -17.44
C LEU A 398 7.97 -0.93 -18.11
N PRO A 399 9.18 -1.44 -17.84
CA PRO A 399 10.34 -1.05 -18.62
C PRO A 399 10.11 -1.40 -20.10
N ASP A 400 10.71 -0.60 -21.01
CA ASP A 400 10.67 -0.95 -22.42
C ASP A 400 11.35 -2.30 -22.64
N ALA A 401 10.82 -3.12 -23.53
CA ALA A 401 11.48 -4.35 -23.93
C ALA A 401 12.86 -4.00 -24.52
N LYS A 402 13.92 -4.62 -23.97
CA LYS A 402 15.26 -4.48 -24.52
C LYS A 402 15.37 -5.23 -25.84
#